data_04c90dd1bc8ed7b0ddb5ba1e06d27b04
#
_entry.id   04c90dd1bc8ed7b0ddb5ba1e06d27b04
#
_cell.length_a   1.000
_cell.length_b   1.000
_cell.length_c   1.000
_cell.angle_alpha   90.00
_cell.angle_beta   90.00
_cell.angle_gamma   90.00
#
_symmetry.space_group_name_H-M   'P 1'
#
loop_
_entity.id
_entity.type
_entity.pdbx_description
1 polymer ?
#
loop_
_entity_poly.entity_id
_entity_poly.type
_entity_poly.pdbx_seq_one_letter_code
_entity_poly.pdbx_strand_id
1 'polypeptide(L)'
;MIRGWTRIGGARATTPPKAVRVRDGRPVLAIMARAPRLGQGKSRLAKEIGRAEAWRINRALQALTLARVLDRRWRTVLVVTPDSARTLALPNVWPRGIERAVQGRGDLGVRMARAVRRERRVALIGTDCPGVTRAHISAAFRALKRRAVAIGPTEDGGFWIFAARRGAAAARAFAGVRWSSAHTLSDVLGRLGREPAELATLRDVDHAADRQGLRLRRAQRV
;
A
#
# COMPACT_ATOMS: atom_id res chain seq x y z
N MET A 1 17.24 12.81 -63.40
CA MET A 1 16.77 11.45 -63.16
C MET A 1 17.17 11.10 -61.72
N ILE A 2 16.25 11.17 -60.79
CA ILE A 2 16.45 10.83 -59.37
C ILE A 2 15.42 9.75 -59.03
N ARG A 3 15.89 8.53 -58.79
CA ARG A 3 15.11 7.39 -58.25
C ARG A 3 15.39 7.33 -56.76
N GLY A 4 14.42 7.40 -55.88
CA GLY A 4 13.54 6.34 -55.49
C GLY A 4 13.93 6.01 -54.04
N TRP A 5 13.27 6.65 -53.03
CA TRP A 5 13.40 6.26 -51.61
C TRP A 5 12.36 5.18 -51.26
N THR A 6 12.85 3.99 -51.00
CA THR A 6 12.05 2.85 -50.52
C THR A 6 11.71 3.06 -49.06
N ARG A 7 10.42 3.10 -48.73
CA ARG A 7 9.91 3.07 -47.34
C ARG A 7 10.22 1.70 -46.76
N ILE A 8 11.04 1.70 -45.74
CA ILE A 8 11.27 0.50 -44.90
C ILE A 8 10.17 0.45 -43.82
N GLY A 9 9.57 -0.72 -43.69
CA GLY A 9 8.34 -1.05 -43.01
C GLY A 9 8.21 -0.61 -41.59
N GLY A 10 6.97 -0.28 -41.22
CA GLY A 10 6.54 0.03 -39.88
C GLY A 10 6.77 -1.11 -38.90
N ALA A 11 7.53 -0.83 -37.85
CA ALA A 11 7.63 -1.70 -36.70
C ALA A 11 6.24 -1.77 -36.00
N ARG A 12 5.60 -2.93 -36.07
CA ARG A 12 4.39 -3.22 -35.30
C ARG A 12 4.72 -3.05 -33.82
N ALA A 13 4.07 -2.10 -33.18
CA ALA A 13 4.09 -1.98 -31.72
C ALA A 13 3.56 -3.29 -31.10
N THR A 14 4.46 -4.11 -30.58
CA THR A 14 4.08 -5.30 -29.82
C THR A 14 3.46 -4.84 -28.49
N THR A 15 2.16 -4.98 -28.38
CA THR A 15 1.43 -4.82 -27.12
C THR A 15 2.06 -5.77 -26.08
N PRO A 16 2.53 -5.27 -24.93
CA PRO A 16 3.10 -6.15 -23.93
C PRO A 16 2.04 -7.16 -23.49
N PRO A 17 2.40 -8.44 -23.30
CA PRO A 17 1.45 -9.48 -22.93
C PRO A 17 0.73 -9.07 -21.65
N LYS A 18 -0.61 -9.08 -21.66
CA LYS A 18 -1.43 -9.00 -20.46
C LYS A 18 -0.97 -10.11 -19.54
N ALA A 19 -0.31 -9.76 -18.43
CA ALA A 19 0.04 -10.72 -17.39
C ALA A 19 -1.22 -11.48 -16.99
N VAL A 20 -1.27 -12.77 -17.33
CA VAL A 20 -2.33 -13.68 -16.90
C VAL A 20 -2.23 -13.76 -15.38
N ARG A 21 -3.14 -13.10 -14.67
CA ARG A 21 -3.24 -13.20 -13.22
C ARG A 21 -3.77 -14.59 -12.90
N VAL A 22 -2.90 -15.52 -12.59
CA VAL A 22 -3.31 -16.79 -11.99
C VAL A 22 -3.95 -16.46 -10.64
N ARG A 23 -5.28 -16.56 -10.56
CA ARG A 23 -6.03 -16.43 -9.31
C ARG A 23 -5.95 -17.75 -8.57
N ASP A 24 -4.96 -17.91 -7.73
CA ASP A 24 -4.71 -19.12 -6.92
C ASP A 24 -5.66 -19.27 -5.70
N GLY A 25 -6.72 -18.46 -5.63
CA GLY A 25 -7.70 -18.49 -4.55
C GLY A 25 -7.23 -17.90 -3.22
N ARG A 26 -5.94 -17.61 -3.06
CA ARG A 26 -5.43 -16.95 -1.84
C ARG A 26 -5.99 -15.53 -1.68
N PRO A 27 -6.19 -15.06 -0.46
CA PRO A 27 -6.51 -13.65 -0.22
C PRO A 27 -5.32 -12.76 -0.62
N VAL A 28 -5.59 -11.49 -0.88
CA VAL A 28 -4.57 -10.52 -1.31
C VAL A 28 -4.27 -9.55 -0.19
N LEU A 29 -2.98 -9.38 0.10
CA LEU A 29 -2.48 -8.26 0.89
C LEU A 29 -1.96 -7.19 -0.08
N ALA A 30 -2.69 -6.10 -0.20
CA ALA A 30 -2.29 -4.91 -0.96
C ALA A 30 -1.56 -3.93 -0.02
N ILE A 31 -0.35 -3.54 -0.35
CA ILE A 31 0.46 -2.62 0.45
C ILE A 31 0.64 -1.33 -0.33
N MET A 32 0.04 -0.23 0.15
CA MET A 32 0.18 1.09 -0.46
C MET A 32 1.55 1.66 -0.11
N ALA A 33 2.39 1.87 -1.10
CA ALA A 33 3.73 2.40 -0.90
C ALA A 33 4.05 3.55 -1.87
N ARG A 34 4.62 4.62 -1.33
CA ARG A 34 5.26 5.66 -2.15
C ARG A 34 6.74 5.35 -2.25
N ALA A 35 7.29 5.34 -3.48
CA ALA A 35 8.73 5.16 -3.65
C ALA A 35 9.49 6.22 -2.83
N PRO A 36 10.40 5.81 -1.94
CA PRO A 36 11.09 6.73 -1.05
C PRO A 36 12.11 7.56 -1.84
N ARG A 37 11.76 8.79 -2.14
CA ARG A 37 12.63 9.80 -2.76
C ARG A 37 12.95 10.88 -1.74
N LEU A 38 14.19 11.40 -1.77
CA LEU A 38 14.60 12.49 -0.91
C LEU A 38 13.67 13.70 -1.08
N GLY A 39 13.17 14.25 0.01
CA GLY A 39 12.25 15.40 -0.01
C GLY A 39 10.80 15.05 -0.36
N GLN A 40 10.44 13.76 -0.54
CA GLN A 40 9.07 13.35 -0.84
C GLN A 40 8.52 12.39 0.22
N GLY A 41 7.29 12.63 0.65
CA GLY A 41 6.62 11.88 1.71
C GLY A 41 7.12 12.25 3.12
N LYS A 42 6.36 11.85 4.15
CA LYS A 42 6.67 12.15 5.55
C LYS A 42 6.99 13.64 5.80
N SER A 43 6.19 14.53 5.21
CA SER A 43 6.44 15.97 5.25
C SER A 43 6.39 16.56 6.67
N ARG A 44 5.53 16.03 7.56
CA ARG A 44 5.47 16.43 8.97
C ARG A 44 6.77 16.06 9.67
N LEU A 45 7.17 14.80 9.59
CA LEU A 45 8.43 14.31 10.13
C LEU A 45 9.64 15.05 9.56
N ALA A 46 9.66 15.35 8.24
CA ALA A 46 10.76 16.07 7.59
C ALA A 46 10.90 17.52 8.07
N LYS A 47 9.84 18.16 8.53
CA LYS A 47 9.91 19.50 9.15
C LYS A 47 10.61 19.46 10.52
N GLU A 48 10.44 18.36 11.27
CA GLU A 48 10.98 18.21 12.62
C GLU A 48 12.44 17.73 12.65
N ILE A 49 12.79 16.79 11.77
CA ILE A 49 14.11 16.09 11.81
C ILE A 49 14.93 16.21 10.52
N GLY A 50 14.47 17.00 9.56
CA GLY A 50 15.14 17.20 8.28
C GLY A 50 14.80 16.11 7.23
N ARG A 51 14.95 16.50 5.95
CA ARG A 51 14.55 15.67 4.79
C ARG A 51 15.34 14.37 4.67
N ALA A 52 16.63 14.39 4.99
CA ALA A 52 17.50 13.21 4.86
C ALA A 52 17.12 12.13 5.87
N GLU A 53 16.90 12.51 7.12
CA GLU A 53 16.53 11.56 8.18
C GLU A 53 15.11 11.04 7.98
N ALA A 54 14.14 11.89 7.63
CA ALA A 54 12.79 11.46 7.29
C ALA A 54 12.76 10.46 6.11
N TRP A 55 13.63 10.67 5.11
CA TRP A 55 13.80 9.73 4.00
C TRP A 55 14.38 8.38 4.47
N ARG A 56 15.40 8.38 5.35
CA ARG A 56 15.96 7.13 5.92
C ARG A 56 14.91 6.36 6.70
N ILE A 57 14.14 7.05 7.55
CA ILE A 57 13.04 6.46 8.32
C ILE A 57 11.98 5.88 7.40
N ASN A 58 11.54 6.60 6.37
CA ASN A 58 10.57 6.10 5.41
C ASN A 58 11.04 4.81 4.74
N ARG A 59 12.31 4.74 4.33
CA ARG A 59 12.91 3.50 3.77
C ARG A 59 12.88 2.35 4.77
N ALA A 60 13.28 2.62 6.00
CA ALA A 60 13.33 1.62 7.07
C ALA A 60 11.92 1.10 7.44
N LEU A 61 10.92 1.97 7.53
CA LEU A 61 9.53 1.61 7.79
C LEU A 61 8.98 0.71 6.68
N GLN A 62 9.22 1.04 5.42
CA GLN A 62 8.78 0.21 4.30
C GLN A 62 9.44 -1.17 4.33
N ALA A 63 10.76 -1.23 4.53
CA ALA A 63 11.49 -2.49 4.63
C ALA A 63 11.00 -3.35 5.81
N LEU A 64 10.81 -2.73 6.97
CA LEU A 64 10.32 -3.39 8.18
C LEU A 64 8.90 -3.94 7.99
N THR A 65 7.99 -3.13 7.45
CA THR A 65 6.62 -3.55 7.16
C THR A 65 6.61 -4.77 6.25
N LEU A 66 7.31 -4.71 5.12
CA LEU A 66 7.40 -5.82 4.19
C LEU A 66 7.97 -7.08 4.84
N ALA A 67 9.08 -6.98 5.57
CA ALA A 67 9.67 -8.13 6.27
C ALA A 67 8.72 -8.78 7.28
N ARG A 68 7.87 -7.98 7.95
CA ARG A 68 6.94 -8.43 8.99
C ARG A 68 5.64 -9.02 8.46
N VAL A 69 5.21 -8.66 7.23
CA VAL A 69 3.89 -9.06 6.73
C VAL A 69 3.93 -10.04 5.55
N LEU A 70 5.08 -10.27 4.93
CA LEU A 70 5.20 -11.26 3.85
C LEU A 70 4.97 -12.68 4.38
N ASP A 71 4.06 -13.42 3.72
CA ASP A 71 3.70 -14.78 4.12
C ASP A 71 3.07 -15.53 2.94
N ARG A 72 3.20 -16.88 2.92
CA ARG A 72 2.65 -17.75 1.87
C ARG A 72 1.12 -17.88 1.93
N ARG A 73 0.50 -17.57 3.05
CA ARG A 73 -0.97 -17.65 3.26
C ARG A 73 -1.75 -16.66 2.43
N TRP A 74 -1.12 -15.64 1.92
CA TRP A 74 -1.71 -14.64 1.02
C TRP A 74 -0.76 -14.23 -0.08
N ARG A 75 -1.32 -13.71 -1.16
CA ARG A 75 -0.56 -13.07 -2.24
C ARG A 75 -0.32 -11.62 -1.85
N THR A 76 0.92 -11.19 -1.82
CA THR A 76 1.27 -9.79 -1.52
C THR A 76 1.48 -9.01 -2.80
N VAL A 77 0.80 -7.85 -2.91
CA VAL A 77 0.95 -6.90 -4.02
C VAL A 77 1.36 -5.55 -3.47
N LEU A 78 2.52 -5.05 -3.89
CA LEU A 78 2.97 -3.71 -3.57
C LEU A 78 2.35 -2.71 -4.55
N VAL A 79 1.44 -1.86 -4.08
CA VAL A 79 0.71 -0.87 -4.89
C VAL A 79 1.45 0.46 -4.80
N VAL A 80 2.19 0.79 -5.87
CA VAL A 80 3.24 1.82 -5.82
C VAL A 80 2.83 3.15 -6.46
N THR A 81 3.41 4.24 -5.94
CA THR A 81 3.37 5.57 -6.57
C THR A 81 4.77 6.22 -6.48
N PRO A 82 5.23 7.02 -7.46
CA PRO A 82 4.61 7.24 -8.78
C PRO A 82 4.56 5.94 -9.61
N ASP A 83 3.79 5.94 -10.69
CA ASP A 83 3.58 4.75 -11.52
C ASP A 83 4.90 4.19 -12.12
N SER A 84 5.89 5.05 -12.37
CA SER A 84 7.25 4.68 -12.77
C SER A 84 7.98 3.81 -11.72
N ALA A 85 7.54 3.81 -10.48
CA ALA A 85 8.13 2.98 -9.42
C ALA A 85 7.79 1.48 -9.57
N ARG A 86 6.91 1.12 -10.48
CA ARG A 86 6.57 -0.28 -10.75
C ARG A 86 7.78 -1.12 -11.15
N THR A 87 8.73 -0.53 -11.89
CA THR A 87 9.96 -1.19 -12.35
C THR A 87 11.21 -0.79 -11.56
N LEU A 88 11.06 0.14 -10.59
CA LEU A 88 12.17 0.68 -9.84
C LEU A 88 12.82 -0.38 -8.93
N ALA A 89 14.11 -0.60 -9.05
CA ALA A 89 14.88 -1.40 -8.11
C ALA A 89 15.15 -0.59 -6.85
N LEU A 90 14.71 -1.10 -5.70
CA LEU A 90 14.99 -0.52 -4.38
C LEU A 90 15.51 -1.63 -3.48
N PRO A 91 16.78 -2.05 -3.66
CA PRO A 91 17.38 -3.09 -2.84
C PRO A 91 17.32 -2.71 -1.35
N ASN A 92 17.15 -3.71 -0.48
CA ASN A 92 16.99 -3.54 0.97
C ASN A 92 15.74 -2.77 1.43
N VAL A 93 14.87 -2.34 0.51
CA VAL A 93 13.57 -1.74 0.83
C VAL A 93 12.43 -2.58 0.29
N TRP A 94 12.44 -2.87 -1.00
CA TRP A 94 11.44 -3.69 -1.66
C TRP A 94 12.04 -5.02 -2.10
N PRO A 95 11.52 -6.17 -1.64
CA PRO A 95 12.04 -7.47 -2.03
C PRO A 95 12.03 -7.67 -3.56
N ARG A 96 13.07 -8.35 -4.08
CA ARG A 96 13.07 -8.77 -5.48
C ARG A 96 11.92 -9.75 -5.71
N GLY A 97 11.28 -9.67 -6.88
CA GLY A 97 10.20 -10.59 -7.25
C GLY A 97 8.83 -10.30 -6.60
N ILE A 98 8.70 -9.30 -5.70
CA ILE A 98 7.38 -8.92 -5.19
C ILE A 98 6.52 -8.38 -6.33
N GLU A 99 5.28 -8.88 -6.42
CA GLU A 99 4.31 -8.37 -7.39
C GLU A 99 4.04 -6.89 -7.16
N ARG A 100 4.01 -6.09 -8.23
CA ARG A 100 3.75 -4.64 -8.14
C ARG A 100 2.61 -4.21 -9.04
N ALA A 101 1.76 -3.35 -8.50
CA ALA A 101 0.71 -2.64 -9.22
C ALA A 101 0.90 -1.14 -9.03
N VAL A 102 0.36 -0.33 -9.94
CA VAL A 102 0.39 1.13 -9.82
C VAL A 102 -0.82 1.63 -9.03
N GLN A 103 -0.65 2.70 -8.26
CA GLN A 103 -1.77 3.40 -7.63
C GLN A 103 -2.61 4.15 -8.68
N GLY A 104 -1.96 4.68 -9.71
CA GLY A 104 -2.57 5.50 -10.73
C GLY A 104 -2.95 6.89 -10.23
N ARG A 105 -3.67 7.66 -11.05
CA ARG A 105 -4.11 9.02 -10.75
C ARG A 105 -5.34 9.04 -9.84
N GLY A 106 -5.61 10.18 -9.23
CA GLY A 106 -6.73 10.45 -8.32
C GLY A 106 -6.26 10.72 -6.89
N ASP A 107 -7.19 11.06 -6.02
CA ASP A 107 -6.96 11.20 -4.59
C ASP A 107 -6.66 9.85 -3.91
N LEU A 108 -6.44 9.87 -2.60
CA LEU A 108 -6.13 8.66 -1.84
C LEU A 108 -7.29 7.63 -1.91
N GLY A 109 -8.54 8.09 -1.82
CA GLY A 109 -9.73 7.23 -1.88
C GLY A 109 -9.85 6.49 -3.22
N VAL A 110 -9.68 7.21 -4.33
CA VAL A 110 -9.68 6.61 -5.69
C VAL A 110 -8.58 5.58 -5.84
N ARG A 111 -7.38 5.84 -5.32
CA ARG A 111 -6.24 4.91 -5.38
C ARG A 111 -6.49 3.67 -4.53
N MET A 112 -7.02 3.82 -3.31
CA MET A 112 -7.38 2.71 -2.43
C MET A 112 -8.52 1.86 -3.04
N ALA A 113 -9.56 2.51 -3.56
CA ALA A 113 -10.65 1.83 -4.26
C ALA A 113 -10.14 0.99 -5.43
N ARG A 114 -9.19 1.51 -6.22
CA ARG A 114 -8.55 0.79 -7.33
C ARG A 114 -7.76 -0.42 -6.84
N ALA A 115 -7.03 -0.29 -5.73
CA ALA A 115 -6.24 -1.37 -5.15
C ALA A 115 -7.10 -2.55 -4.68
N VAL A 116 -8.31 -2.29 -4.14
CA VAL A 116 -9.17 -3.36 -3.59
C VAL A 116 -10.19 -3.90 -4.59
N ARG A 117 -10.65 -3.10 -5.55
CA ARG A 117 -11.83 -3.38 -6.39
C ARG A 117 -11.83 -4.74 -7.10
N ARG A 118 -10.67 -5.22 -7.53
CA ARG A 118 -10.55 -6.43 -8.35
C ARG A 118 -10.41 -7.71 -7.53
N GLU A 119 -10.32 -7.61 -6.23
CA GLU A 119 -10.00 -8.74 -5.35
C GLU A 119 -11.23 -9.25 -4.60
N ARG A 120 -11.37 -10.57 -4.51
CA ARG A 120 -12.48 -11.19 -3.76
C ARG A 120 -12.29 -11.09 -2.25
N ARG A 121 -11.06 -11.31 -1.78
CA ARG A 121 -10.66 -11.15 -0.37
C ARG A 121 -9.38 -10.33 -0.37
N VAL A 122 -9.44 -9.17 0.22
CA VAL A 122 -8.30 -8.23 0.21
C VAL A 122 -8.14 -7.60 1.59
N ALA A 123 -6.89 -7.41 1.99
CA ALA A 123 -6.49 -6.50 3.05
C ALA A 123 -5.60 -5.41 2.45
N LEU A 124 -5.86 -4.17 2.77
CA LEU A 124 -5.13 -2.99 2.32
C LEU A 124 -4.46 -2.35 3.53
N ILE A 125 -3.14 -2.15 3.47
CA ILE A 125 -2.35 -1.47 4.51
C ILE A 125 -1.47 -0.39 3.89
N GLY A 126 -1.05 0.57 4.73
CA GLY A 126 0.07 1.45 4.46
C GLY A 126 1.41 0.84 4.89
N THR A 127 2.43 1.69 4.98
CA THR A 127 3.78 1.32 5.44
C THR A 127 4.21 2.12 6.68
N ASP A 128 3.27 2.81 7.30
CA ASP A 128 3.55 3.79 8.35
C ASP A 128 3.38 3.23 9.78
N CYS A 129 2.75 2.04 9.92
CA CYS A 129 2.53 1.37 11.19
C CYS A 129 3.58 0.28 11.43
N PRO A 130 4.68 0.56 12.13
CA PRO A 130 5.75 -0.41 12.36
C PRO A 130 5.33 -1.60 13.24
N GLY A 131 4.22 -1.47 13.99
CA GLY A 131 3.65 -2.53 14.83
C GLY A 131 2.96 -3.66 14.06
N VAL A 132 2.69 -3.49 12.75
CA VAL A 132 1.97 -4.49 11.96
C VAL A 132 2.78 -5.79 11.84
N THR A 133 2.08 -6.93 11.95
CA THR A 133 2.68 -8.28 11.89
C THR A 133 1.83 -9.24 11.05
N ARG A 134 2.38 -10.42 10.73
CA ARG A 134 1.63 -11.52 10.10
C ARG A 134 0.40 -11.95 10.91
N ALA A 135 0.48 -11.87 12.24
CA ALA A 135 -0.65 -12.19 13.12
C ALA A 135 -1.83 -11.22 12.90
N HIS A 136 -1.55 -9.94 12.79
CA HIS A 136 -2.54 -8.90 12.50
C HIS A 136 -3.21 -9.12 11.14
N ILE A 137 -2.44 -9.40 10.08
CA ILE A 137 -2.99 -9.70 8.75
C ILE A 137 -3.84 -10.98 8.76
N SER A 138 -3.39 -12.03 9.48
CA SER A 138 -4.18 -13.25 9.67
C SER A 138 -5.48 -12.99 10.40
N ALA A 139 -5.47 -12.15 11.45
CA ALA A 139 -6.67 -11.76 12.19
C ALA A 139 -7.69 -11.07 11.29
N ALA A 140 -7.23 -10.14 10.44
CA ALA A 140 -8.07 -9.47 9.46
C ALA A 140 -8.74 -10.47 8.50
N PHE A 141 -7.98 -11.39 7.91
CA PHE A 141 -8.56 -12.40 7.02
C PHE A 141 -9.47 -13.40 7.73
N ARG A 142 -9.22 -13.72 9.01
CA ARG A 142 -10.15 -14.55 9.82
C ARG A 142 -11.45 -13.82 10.10
N ALA A 143 -11.40 -12.51 10.43
CA ALA A 143 -12.58 -11.69 10.67
C ALA A 143 -13.52 -11.66 9.46
N LEU A 144 -12.97 -11.69 8.23
CA LEU A 144 -13.75 -11.76 6.99
C LEU A 144 -14.55 -13.06 6.80
N LYS A 145 -14.35 -14.09 7.62
CA LYS A 145 -15.21 -15.28 7.62
C LYS A 145 -16.60 -14.95 8.17
N ARG A 146 -16.69 -14.00 9.11
CA ARG A 146 -17.94 -13.63 9.81
C ARG A 146 -18.48 -12.26 9.40
N ARG A 147 -17.61 -11.32 9.03
CA ARG A 147 -17.96 -9.93 8.63
C ARG A 147 -17.55 -9.66 7.19
N ALA A 148 -18.25 -8.77 6.52
CA ALA A 148 -17.91 -8.37 5.14
C ALA A 148 -16.67 -7.49 5.05
N VAL A 149 -16.41 -6.71 6.11
CA VAL A 149 -15.30 -5.78 6.25
C VAL A 149 -14.68 -5.96 7.63
N ALA A 150 -13.37 -5.76 7.74
CA ALA A 150 -12.64 -5.61 8.99
C ALA A 150 -11.73 -4.38 8.90
N ILE A 151 -11.64 -3.63 9.98
CA ILE A 151 -10.88 -2.37 10.05
C ILE A 151 -10.03 -2.36 11.32
N GLY A 152 -8.79 -1.87 11.22
CA GLY A 152 -7.93 -1.63 12.37
C GLY A 152 -7.67 -0.14 12.51
N PRO A 153 -8.17 0.49 13.59
CA PRO A 153 -7.99 1.91 13.83
C PRO A 153 -6.53 2.31 14.05
N THR A 154 -6.23 3.60 13.82
CA THR A 154 -5.04 4.28 14.34
C THR A 154 -5.44 5.33 15.36
N GLU A 155 -4.52 5.70 16.26
CA GLU A 155 -4.78 6.67 17.34
C GLU A 155 -5.12 8.07 16.84
N ASP A 156 -4.71 8.42 15.62
CA ASP A 156 -4.93 9.71 14.96
C ASP A 156 -6.30 9.87 14.27
N GLY A 157 -7.20 8.88 14.42
CA GLY A 157 -8.51 8.86 13.75
C GLY A 157 -8.50 8.32 12.31
N GLY A 158 -7.38 7.70 11.91
CA GLY A 158 -7.25 6.94 10.67
C GLY A 158 -7.45 5.45 10.86
N PHE A 159 -6.89 4.65 9.95
CA PHE A 159 -6.84 3.20 10.05
C PHE A 159 -5.55 2.67 9.41
N TRP A 160 -4.95 1.66 10.03
CA TRP A 160 -3.75 0.99 9.51
C TRP A 160 -4.08 -0.16 8.55
N ILE A 161 -5.29 -0.72 8.63
CA ILE A 161 -5.78 -1.80 7.75
C ILE A 161 -7.25 -1.62 7.42
N PHE A 162 -7.57 -1.87 6.16
CA PHE A 162 -8.93 -2.06 5.67
C PHE A 162 -8.99 -3.40 4.95
N ALA A 163 -9.77 -4.34 5.44
CA ALA A 163 -9.95 -5.64 4.81
C ALA A 163 -11.38 -5.86 4.37
N ALA A 164 -11.58 -6.50 3.21
CA ALA A 164 -12.90 -6.75 2.66
C ALA A 164 -13.02 -8.12 1.99
N ARG A 165 -14.18 -8.75 2.16
CA ARG A 165 -14.54 -10.01 1.51
C ARG A 165 -14.94 -9.82 0.04
N ARG A 166 -15.42 -8.65 -0.35
CA ARG A 166 -15.76 -8.26 -1.73
C ARG A 166 -15.23 -6.85 -1.99
N GLY A 167 -14.03 -6.75 -2.54
CA GLY A 167 -13.34 -5.49 -2.73
C GLY A 167 -14.13 -4.48 -3.58
N ALA A 168 -14.85 -4.95 -4.61
CA ALA A 168 -15.65 -4.06 -5.47
C ALA A 168 -16.78 -3.36 -4.69
N ALA A 169 -17.48 -4.09 -3.80
CA ALA A 169 -18.54 -3.50 -2.97
C ALA A 169 -17.95 -2.56 -1.90
N ALA A 170 -16.84 -2.95 -1.29
CA ALA A 170 -16.19 -2.18 -0.23
C ALA A 170 -15.49 -0.91 -0.74
N ALA A 171 -15.10 -0.86 -2.02
CA ALA A 171 -14.42 0.29 -2.62
C ALA A 171 -15.25 1.60 -2.53
N ARG A 172 -16.57 1.50 -2.41
CA ARG A 172 -17.47 2.65 -2.25
C ARG A 172 -17.24 3.41 -0.94
N ALA A 173 -16.75 2.72 0.10
CA ALA A 173 -16.46 3.33 1.40
C ALA A 173 -15.37 4.41 1.34
N PHE A 174 -14.58 4.46 0.28
CA PHE A 174 -13.52 5.43 0.10
C PHE A 174 -13.94 6.72 -0.63
N ALA A 175 -15.17 6.82 -1.11
CA ALA A 175 -15.64 7.99 -1.84
C ALA A 175 -15.95 9.16 -0.89
N GLY A 176 -15.45 10.37 -1.19
CA GLY A 176 -15.75 11.59 -0.43
C GLY A 176 -15.31 11.56 1.05
N VAL A 177 -14.29 10.79 1.38
CA VAL A 177 -13.69 10.72 2.73
C VAL A 177 -12.75 11.91 2.92
N ARG A 178 -12.77 12.52 4.09
CA ARG A 178 -11.81 13.55 4.52
C ARG A 178 -10.48 12.88 4.91
N TRP A 179 -9.64 12.68 3.90
CA TRP A 179 -8.34 12.02 4.09
C TRP A 179 -7.37 12.86 4.92
N SER A 180 -6.46 12.19 5.64
CA SER A 180 -5.42 12.82 6.47
C SER A 180 -6.00 13.73 7.58
N SER A 181 -7.13 13.35 8.14
CA SER A 181 -7.81 14.03 9.22
C SER A 181 -8.30 13.05 10.29
N ALA A 182 -8.58 13.56 11.49
CA ALA A 182 -9.17 12.78 12.58
C ALA A 182 -10.56 12.18 12.24
N HIS A 183 -11.17 12.60 11.14
CA HIS A 183 -12.48 12.13 10.67
C HIS A 183 -12.38 11.00 9.65
N THR A 184 -11.18 10.61 9.24
CA THR A 184 -10.98 9.60 8.15
C THR A 184 -11.70 8.30 8.46
N LEU A 185 -11.52 7.74 9.66
CA LEU A 185 -12.16 6.48 10.06
C LEU A 185 -13.68 6.62 10.14
N SER A 186 -14.19 7.67 10.78
CA SER A 186 -15.63 7.89 10.93
C SER A 186 -16.34 8.06 9.58
N ASP A 187 -15.70 8.75 8.63
CA ASP A 187 -16.23 8.91 7.28
C ASP A 187 -16.31 7.56 6.54
N VAL A 188 -15.28 6.72 6.66
CA VAL A 188 -15.28 5.37 6.07
C VAL A 188 -16.36 4.50 6.69
N LEU A 189 -16.47 4.49 8.02
CA LEU A 189 -17.49 3.72 8.76
C LEU A 189 -18.90 4.11 8.34
N GLY A 190 -19.20 5.41 8.26
CA GLY A 190 -20.51 5.92 7.84
C GLY A 190 -20.91 5.49 6.42
N ARG A 191 -19.95 5.17 5.54
CA ARG A 191 -20.21 4.73 4.16
C ARG A 191 -20.28 3.21 3.98
N LEU A 192 -19.92 2.44 4.99
CA LEU A 192 -19.95 0.97 4.89
C LEU A 192 -21.37 0.40 4.89
N GLY A 193 -22.35 1.12 5.44
CA GLY A 193 -23.74 0.66 5.56
C GLY A 193 -23.94 -0.60 6.42
N ARG A 194 -22.88 -1.04 7.09
CA ARG A 194 -22.85 -2.20 8.01
C ARG A 194 -21.65 -2.12 8.92
N GLU A 195 -21.77 -2.69 10.09
CA GLU A 195 -20.70 -2.72 11.09
C GLU A 195 -19.56 -3.65 10.65
N PRO A 196 -18.30 -3.15 10.57
CA PRO A 196 -17.13 -3.97 10.33
C PRO A 196 -16.74 -4.79 11.58
N ALA A 197 -15.85 -5.77 11.40
CA ALA A 197 -15.09 -6.31 12.53
C ALA A 197 -14.01 -5.29 12.89
N GLU A 198 -13.97 -4.87 14.13
CA GLU A 198 -12.90 -4.05 14.67
C GLU A 198 -11.70 -4.92 15.00
N LEU A 199 -10.51 -4.45 14.62
CA LEU A 199 -9.22 -5.07 14.92
C LEU A 199 -8.46 -4.21 15.91
N ALA A 200 -7.35 -4.73 16.44
CA ALA A 200 -6.50 -3.99 17.37
C ALA A 200 -6.08 -2.63 16.80
N THR A 201 -6.12 -1.60 17.64
CA THR A 201 -5.57 -0.28 17.32
C THR A 201 -4.05 -0.35 17.26
N LEU A 202 -3.45 0.26 16.25
CA LEU A 202 -2.00 0.40 16.13
C LEU A 202 -1.61 1.87 15.99
N ARG A 203 -0.35 2.16 16.34
CA ARG A 203 0.23 3.48 16.19
C ARG A 203 0.99 3.58 14.87
N ASP A 204 0.83 4.66 14.16
CA ASP A 204 1.64 5.05 13.01
C ASP A 204 2.82 5.97 13.42
N VAL A 205 3.73 6.22 12.50
CA VAL A 205 4.91 7.07 12.72
C VAL A 205 4.82 8.27 11.79
N ASP A 206 4.25 9.34 12.28
CA ASP A 206 4.12 10.60 11.53
C ASP A 206 4.94 11.76 12.11
N HIS A 207 5.29 11.69 13.39
CA HIS A 207 6.06 12.68 14.15
C HIS A 207 7.34 12.10 14.75
N ALA A 208 8.27 12.97 15.15
CA ALA A 208 9.51 12.53 15.79
C ALA A 208 9.27 11.79 17.11
N ALA A 209 8.23 12.18 17.88
CA ALA A 209 7.84 11.52 19.11
C ALA A 209 7.42 10.06 18.90
N ASP A 210 6.84 9.71 17.74
CA ASP A 210 6.38 8.35 17.41
C ASP A 210 7.55 7.36 17.22
N ARG A 211 8.78 7.87 17.15
CA ARG A 211 10.00 7.07 17.00
C ARG A 211 10.42 6.35 18.27
N GLN A 212 9.87 6.72 19.43
CA GLN A 212 10.21 6.09 20.72
C GLN A 212 9.82 4.60 20.64
N GLY A 213 10.82 3.71 20.79
CA GLY A 213 10.65 2.26 20.66
C GLY A 213 10.91 1.67 19.26
N LEU A 214 11.11 2.48 18.21
CA LEU A 214 11.55 2.01 16.89
C LEU A 214 13.02 1.58 16.95
N ARG A 215 13.28 0.30 17.24
CA ARG A 215 14.59 -0.32 17.02
C ARG A 215 14.81 -0.51 15.51
N LEU A 216 15.07 0.57 14.79
CA LEU A 216 15.57 0.49 13.42
C LEU A 216 17.01 -0.02 13.52
N ARG A 217 17.27 -1.26 13.09
CA ARG A 217 18.66 -1.73 12.94
C ARG A 217 19.39 -0.72 12.05
N ARG A 218 20.47 -0.12 12.57
CA ARG A 218 21.43 0.62 11.74
C ARG A 218 21.84 -0.35 10.64
N ALA A 219 21.62 0.01 9.39
CA ALA A 219 22.22 -0.70 8.27
C ALA A 219 23.73 -0.67 8.52
N GLN A 220 24.32 -1.84 8.80
CA GLN A 220 25.76 -1.96 8.84
C GLN A 220 26.28 -1.49 7.49
N ARG A 221 27.18 -0.51 7.55
CA ARG A 221 27.99 -0.13 6.40
C ARG A 221 28.81 -1.34 6.02
N VAL A 222 28.63 -1.87 4.83
CA VAL A 222 29.56 -2.69 4.10
C VAL A 222 30.12 -1.81 3.00
#